data_1cb6841534c619681dda467670c22d60
#
_entry.id   1cb6841534c619681dda467670c22d60
#
_cell.length_a   1.000
_cell.length_b   1.000
_cell.length_c   1.000
_cell.angle_alpha   90.00
_cell.angle_beta   90.00
_cell.angle_gamma   90.00
#
_symmetry.space_group_name_H-M   'P 1'
#
loop_
_entity.id
_entity.type
_entity.pdbx_description
1 polymer ?
#
loop_
_entity_poly.entity_id
_entity_poly.type
_entity_poly.pdbx_seq_one_letter_code
_entity_poly.pdbx_strand_id
1 'polypeptide(L)'
;MAEYHVGCGLFGNVYAGTYAPPRKDGLQAWRNKSEVTSEAVEAVMGHFITEMEREDKKKLEKAWGVIGNKKLKVTFELVPKQGVVR
;
A
#
# COMPACT_ATOMS: atom_id res chain seq x y z
N MET A 1 24.39 0.40 -3.40
CA MET A 1 23.19 -0.39 -3.63
C MET A 1 21.98 0.51 -3.77
N ALA A 2 21.19 0.27 -4.77
CA ALA A 2 20.02 1.13 -4.99
C ALA A 2 18.92 0.76 -4.00
N GLU A 3 18.23 1.77 -3.51
CA GLU A 3 17.10 1.56 -2.63
C GLU A 3 15.83 1.42 -3.45
N TYR A 4 14.97 0.54 -3.04
CA TYR A 4 13.67 0.42 -3.64
C TYR A 4 12.69 1.39 -3.00
N HIS A 5 11.85 1.95 -3.82
CA HIS A 5 10.81 2.86 -3.39
C HIS A 5 9.47 2.37 -3.90
N VAL A 6 8.42 2.65 -3.14
CA VAL A 6 7.05 2.35 -3.55
C VAL A 6 6.27 3.64 -3.42
N GLY A 7 5.56 3.98 -4.45
CA GLY A 7 4.80 5.23 -4.42
C GLY A 7 3.57 5.18 -5.30
N CYS A 8 2.72 6.14 -5.10
CA CYS A 8 1.49 6.27 -5.86
C CYS A 8 1.69 7.34 -6.93
N GLY A 9 1.32 7.01 -8.17
CA GLY A 9 1.44 7.94 -9.26
C GLY A 9 0.28 8.92 -9.31
N LEU A 10 0.33 9.81 -10.29
CA LEU A 10 -0.68 10.86 -10.44
C LEU A 10 -2.09 10.32 -10.59
N PHE A 11 -2.22 9.17 -11.20
CA PHE A 11 -3.54 8.58 -11.45
C PHE A 11 -3.89 7.47 -10.46
N GLY A 12 -3.16 7.38 -9.36
CA GLY A 12 -3.50 6.44 -8.30
C GLY A 12 -2.87 5.06 -8.41
N ASN A 13 -2.18 4.78 -9.50
CA ASN A 13 -1.52 3.48 -9.63
C ASN A 13 -0.28 3.42 -8.75
N VAL A 14 0.02 2.24 -8.25
CA VAL A 14 1.18 2.03 -7.37
C VAL A 14 2.36 1.56 -8.21
N TYR A 15 3.50 2.18 -7.98
CA TYR A 15 4.74 1.85 -8.67
C TYR A 15 5.81 1.49 -7.67
N ALA A 16 6.67 0.58 -8.06
CA ALA A 16 7.84 0.23 -7.27
C ALA A 16 9.07 0.26 -8.17
N GLY A 17 10.19 0.66 -7.62
CA GLY A 17 11.42 0.70 -8.39
C GLY A 17 12.51 1.48 -7.68
N THR A 18 13.43 1.98 -8.44
CA THR A 18 14.54 2.75 -7.91
C THR A 18 14.55 4.14 -8.53
N TYR A 19 15.11 5.08 -7.82
CA TYR A 19 15.24 6.46 -8.30
C TYR A 19 16.60 6.67 -8.98
N ALA A 20 16.59 7.55 -9.95
CA ALA A 20 17.86 8.07 -10.50
C ALA A 20 18.47 9.02 -9.49
N PRO A 21 19.77 9.30 -9.60
CA PRO A 21 20.39 10.30 -8.72
C PRO A 21 19.68 11.65 -8.86
N PRO A 22 19.61 12.44 -7.78
CA PRO A 22 18.95 13.75 -7.84
C PRO A 22 19.61 14.65 -8.90
N ARG A 23 18.80 15.39 -9.61
CA ARG A 23 19.28 16.31 -10.62
C ARG A 23 19.69 17.62 -9.96
N LYS A 24 20.37 18.47 -10.73
CA LYS A 24 20.84 19.75 -10.20
C LYS A 24 19.70 20.63 -9.72
N ASP A 25 18.54 20.49 -10.32
CA ASP A 25 17.38 21.28 -9.93
C ASP A 25 16.64 20.69 -8.74
N GLY A 26 17.16 19.64 -8.14
CA GLY A 26 16.54 19.02 -6.99
C GLY A 26 15.47 18.01 -7.31
N LEU A 27 15.14 17.85 -8.58
CA LEU A 27 14.14 16.87 -8.97
C LEU A 27 14.76 15.49 -9.03
N GLN A 28 13.96 14.52 -8.66
CA GLN A 28 14.38 13.12 -8.68
C GLN A 28 13.36 12.31 -9.45
N ALA A 29 13.84 11.54 -10.40
CA ALA A 29 12.97 10.74 -11.27
C ALA A 29 13.21 9.27 -11.02
N TRP A 30 12.25 8.46 -11.43
CA TRP A 30 12.41 7.01 -11.37
C TRP A 30 13.45 6.58 -12.40
N ARG A 31 14.30 5.67 -11.99
CA ARG A 31 15.24 5.03 -12.91
C ARG A 31 14.63 3.78 -13.49
N ASN A 32 14.13 2.91 -12.61
CA ASN A 32 13.39 1.72 -12.99
C ASN A 32 12.08 1.78 -12.28
N LYS A 33 11.00 1.59 -13.00
CA LYS A 33 9.69 1.72 -12.42
C LYS A 33 8.78 0.67 -13.02
N SER A 34 8.12 -0.09 -12.16
CA SER A 34 7.13 -1.06 -12.60
C SER A 34 5.83 -0.76 -11.90
N GLU A 35 4.74 -0.89 -12.62
CA GLU A 35 3.45 -0.75 -11.99
C GLU A 35 3.13 -2.04 -11.25
N VAL A 36 2.84 -1.92 -9.97
CA VAL A 36 2.62 -3.07 -9.10
C VAL A 36 1.33 -2.91 -8.31
N THR A 37 0.36 -2.21 -8.87
CA THR A 37 -0.87 -1.88 -8.14
C THR A 37 -1.54 -3.10 -7.54
N SER A 38 -1.79 -4.13 -8.34
CA SER A 38 -2.47 -5.33 -7.84
C SER A 38 -1.62 -6.06 -6.82
N GLU A 39 -0.34 -6.24 -7.12
CA GLU A 39 0.55 -6.94 -6.20
C GLU A 39 0.68 -6.18 -4.88
N ALA A 40 0.74 -4.85 -4.94
CA ALA A 40 0.85 -4.05 -3.73
C ALA A 40 -0.39 -4.17 -2.86
N VAL A 41 -1.56 -4.11 -3.47
CA VAL A 41 -2.81 -4.24 -2.74
C VAL A 41 -2.90 -5.62 -2.10
N GLU A 42 -2.56 -6.66 -2.85
CA GLU A 42 -2.58 -8.03 -2.31
C GLU A 42 -1.57 -8.21 -1.18
N ALA A 43 -0.40 -7.59 -1.32
CA ALA A 43 0.61 -7.68 -0.28
C ALA A 43 0.14 -6.99 1.02
N VAL A 44 -0.51 -5.85 0.89
CA VAL A 44 -1.05 -5.14 2.05
C VAL A 44 -2.17 -5.97 2.69
N MET A 45 -3.03 -6.56 1.89
CA MET A 45 -4.08 -7.44 2.40
C MET A 45 -3.49 -8.60 3.19
N GLY A 46 -2.48 -9.26 2.62
CA GLY A 46 -1.82 -10.37 3.30
C GLY A 46 -1.19 -9.95 4.61
N HIS A 47 -0.56 -8.78 4.61
CA HIS A 47 0.05 -8.24 5.82
C HIS A 47 -0.98 -8.06 6.94
N PHE A 48 -2.12 -7.45 6.63
CA PHE A 48 -3.13 -7.18 7.65
C PHE A 48 -3.89 -8.44 8.06
N ILE A 49 -4.09 -9.38 7.14
CA ILE A 49 -4.68 -10.66 7.51
C ILE A 49 -3.77 -11.38 8.52
N THR A 50 -2.48 -11.40 8.27
CA THR A 50 -1.53 -12.00 9.19
C THR A 50 -1.56 -11.33 10.57
N GLU A 51 -1.65 -10.00 10.58
CA GLU A 51 -1.71 -9.26 11.83
C GLU A 51 -2.99 -9.61 12.60
N MET A 52 -4.12 -9.68 11.90
CA MET A 52 -5.38 -10.04 12.54
C MET A 52 -5.35 -11.46 13.11
N GLU A 53 -4.76 -12.40 12.38
CA GLU A 53 -4.66 -13.77 12.86
C GLU A 53 -3.74 -13.89 14.07
N ARG A 54 -2.65 -13.14 14.05
CA ARG A 54 -1.71 -13.16 15.16
C ARG A 54 -2.34 -12.65 16.45
N GLU A 55 -3.23 -11.68 16.34
CA GLU A 55 -3.91 -11.09 17.48
C GLU A 55 -5.27 -11.72 17.74
N ASP A 56 -5.65 -12.70 16.97
CA ASP A 56 -6.94 -13.37 17.07
C ASP A 56 -8.10 -12.38 16.95
N LYS A 57 -7.99 -11.48 16.00
CA LYS A 57 -9.02 -10.47 15.75
C LYS A 57 -9.64 -10.71 14.39
N LYS A 58 -10.91 -10.40 14.28
CA LYS A 58 -11.61 -10.47 13.00
C LYS A 58 -11.78 -9.10 12.36
N LYS A 59 -11.38 -8.06 13.07
CA LYS A 59 -11.53 -6.71 12.57
C LYS A 59 -10.31 -5.90 12.98
N LEU A 60 -9.81 -5.11 12.06
CA LEU A 60 -8.66 -4.26 12.30
C LEU A 60 -8.97 -2.87 11.74
N GLU A 61 -8.70 -1.86 12.54
CA GLU A 61 -8.94 -0.50 12.13
C GLU A 61 -7.64 0.27 12.22
N LYS A 62 -7.30 0.96 11.17
CA LYS A 62 -6.10 1.78 11.10
C LYS A 62 -6.45 3.19 10.68
N ALA A 63 -5.73 4.15 11.19
CA ALA A 63 -5.91 5.54 10.79
C ALA A 63 -4.55 6.17 10.54
N TRP A 64 -4.45 6.91 9.46
CA TRP A 64 -3.23 7.60 9.09
C TRP A 64 -3.53 9.08 8.89
N GLY A 65 -2.63 9.93 9.36
CA GLY A 65 -2.72 11.35 9.06
C GLY A 65 -2.38 11.59 7.60
N VAL A 66 -3.14 12.45 6.96
CA VAL A 66 -2.88 12.82 5.58
C VAL A 66 -2.78 14.34 5.51
N ILE A 67 -2.56 14.85 4.33
CA ILE A 67 -2.39 16.30 4.13
C ILE A 67 -3.58 17.07 4.71
N GLY A 68 -3.30 18.12 5.42
CA GLY A 68 -4.31 18.95 6.07
C GLY A 68 -4.74 18.39 7.41
N ASN A 69 -5.97 18.64 7.78
CA ASN A 69 -6.51 18.17 9.06
C ASN A 69 -7.27 16.87 8.92
N LYS A 70 -6.95 16.09 7.92
CA LYS A 70 -7.70 14.88 7.63
C LYS A 70 -6.96 13.65 8.09
N LYS A 71 -7.70 12.62 8.41
CA LYS A 71 -7.15 11.30 8.67
C LYS A 71 -7.82 10.33 7.72
N LEU A 72 -7.04 9.37 7.24
CA LEU A 72 -7.60 8.28 6.46
C LEU A 72 -7.82 7.12 7.40
N LYS A 73 -9.06 6.70 7.53
CA LYS A 73 -9.41 5.59 8.38
C LYS A 73 -9.78 4.41 7.51
N VAL A 74 -9.15 3.28 7.75
CA VAL A 74 -9.38 2.07 6.98
C VAL A 74 -9.74 0.95 7.94
N THR A 75 -10.78 0.21 7.60
CA THR A 75 -11.24 -0.92 8.40
C THR A 75 -11.10 -2.18 7.58
N PHE A 76 -10.48 -3.20 8.15
CA PHE A 76 -10.38 -4.52 7.55
C PHE A 76 -11.19 -5.48 8.40
N GLU A 77 -11.99 -6.31 7.76
CA GLU A 77 -12.82 -7.26 8.47
C GLU A 77 -12.81 -8.59 7.76
N LEU A 78 -12.56 -9.65 8.51
CA LEU A 78 -12.65 -11.00 7.97
C LEU A 78 -14.06 -11.51 8.18
N VAL A 79 -14.73 -11.82 7.09
CA VAL A 79 -16.09 -12.32 7.16
C VAL A 79 -16.13 -13.74 6.62
N PRO A 80 -17.09 -14.56 7.03
CA PRO A 80 -17.21 -15.90 6.48
C PRO A 80 -17.39 -15.83 4.96
N LYS A 81 -16.71 -16.70 4.26
CA LYS A 81 -16.90 -16.79 2.84
C LYS A 81 -18.30 -17.36 2.63
N GLN A 82 -19.14 -16.61 1.96
CA GLN A 82 -20.50 -16.98 1.79
C GLN A 82 -20.60 -17.97 0.74
N GLY A 83 -20.29 -18.87 0.80
CA GLY A 83 -20.42 -19.67 -0.25
C GLY A 83 -21.40 -19.25 -1.14
N VAL A 84 -21.50 -19.03 -1.24
CA VAL A 84 -21.99 -18.76 -1.51
C VAL A 84 -22.88 -19.05 -1.84
N VAL A 85 -23.25 -19.32 -1.94
CA VAL A 85 -24.02 -19.61 -1.95
C VAL A 85 -24.72 -19.29 -2.62
N ARG A 86 -24.90 -19.33 -2.69
CA ARG A 86 -25.43 -19.15 -3.11
C ARG A 86 -25.57 -19.20 -3.70
#